data_35e344c97d75b229e382c8ad2e1fdb8f
#
_entry.id   35e344c97d75b229e382c8ad2e1fdb8f
#
_cell.length_a   1.000
_cell.length_b   1.000
_cell.length_c   1.000
_cell.angle_alpha   90.00
_cell.angle_beta   90.00
_cell.angle_gamma   90.00
#
_symmetry.space_group_name_H-M   'P 1'
#
loop_
_entity.id
_entity.type
_entity.pdbx_description
1 polymer ?
#
loop_
_entity_poly.entity_id
_entity_poly.type
_entity_poly.pdbx_seq_one_letter_code
_entity_poly.pdbx_strand_id
1 'polypeptide(L)'
;MNFDSLSRKMKAAQRARNGLAVVLAVSITANLLLSYRISQENTQVVLIPSKVSDGMVARGGADIRYIEALSLDAVYAMYTVSPGTIRYGRDVTERIAAAQDRARLLDSYDDIAEDIRLRRISTVFRPEKIEHNLSRLQITVEGTLATYLDTTEVSNTRRRILLTFVEEGSSIRLSRMELQEIKE
;
A
#
# COMPACT_ATOMS: atom_id res chain seq x y z
N MET A 1 0.07 39.41 -68.04
CA MET A 1 0.13 38.45 -66.94
C MET A 1 1.14 39.00 -65.90
N ASN A 2 0.69 39.50 -64.73
CA ASN A 2 1.53 40.26 -63.83
C ASN A 2 2.48 39.34 -63.03
N PHE A 3 3.73 39.22 -63.47
CA PHE A 3 4.80 38.44 -62.79
C PHE A 3 5.05 38.92 -61.41
N ASP A 4 4.90 40.19 -61.05
CA ASP A 4 5.09 40.75 -59.71
C ASP A 4 4.05 40.28 -58.68
N SER A 5 2.82 40.04 -59.12
CA SER A 5 1.76 39.52 -58.23
C SER A 5 1.97 38.05 -57.89
N LEU A 6 2.53 37.28 -58.83
CA LEU A 6 2.84 35.86 -58.66
C LEU A 6 4.01 35.67 -57.66
N SER A 7 5.06 36.50 -57.81
CA SER A 7 6.23 36.45 -56.96
C SER A 7 5.90 36.83 -55.51
N ARG A 8 5.01 37.80 -55.29
CA ARG A 8 4.52 38.19 -53.94
C ARG A 8 3.71 37.06 -53.30
N LYS A 9 2.83 36.41 -54.06
CA LYS A 9 2.03 35.25 -53.56
C LYS A 9 2.92 34.07 -53.21
N MET A 10 3.96 33.77 -54.01
CA MET A 10 4.91 32.70 -53.71
C MET A 10 5.72 33.00 -52.46
N LYS A 11 6.22 34.24 -52.26
CA LYS A 11 6.93 34.64 -51.05
C LYS A 11 6.02 34.61 -49.84
N ALA A 12 4.76 34.99 -49.92
CA ALA A 12 3.79 34.88 -48.84
C ALA A 12 3.51 33.43 -48.47
N ALA A 13 3.33 32.55 -49.46
CA ALA A 13 3.14 31.12 -49.24
C ALA A 13 4.37 30.45 -48.56
N GLN A 14 5.58 30.85 -48.99
CA GLN A 14 6.81 30.36 -48.35
C GLN A 14 6.92 30.81 -46.92
N ARG A 15 6.59 32.08 -46.62
CA ARG A 15 6.59 32.58 -45.20
C ARG A 15 5.56 31.85 -44.35
N ALA A 16 4.36 31.63 -44.89
CA ALA A 16 3.31 30.87 -44.19
C ALA A 16 3.74 29.42 -43.92
N ARG A 17 4.33 28.75 -44.94
CA ARG A 17 4.88 27.40 -44.79
C ARG A 17 5.99 27.33 -43.73
N ASN A 18 6.93 28.26 -43.75
CA ASN A 18 8.02 28.30 -42.77
C ASN A 18 7.49 28.62 -41.37
N GLY A 19 6.50 29.51 -41.25
CA GLY A 19 5.82 29.77 -40.00
C GLY A 19 5.12 28.53 -39.43
N LEU A 20 4.41 27.80 -40.31
CA LEU A 20 3.74 26.55 -39.91
C LEU A 20 4.75 25.46 -39.46
N ALA A 21 5.88 25.36 -40.17
CA ALA A 21 6.94 24.43 -39.81
C ALA A 21 7.55 24.74 -38.43
N VAL A 22 7.73 26.02 -38.10
CA VAL A 22 8.21 26.44 -36.74
C VAL A 22 7.18 26.08 -35.71
N VAL A 23 5.91 26.39 -35.89
CA VAL A 23 4.83 26.05 -34.97
C VAL A 23 4.75 24.52 -34.72
N LEU A 24 4.88 23.74 -35.80
CA LEU A 24 4.88 22.28 -35.75
C LEU A 24 6.07 21.76 -34.94
N ALA A 25 7.27 22.29 -35.18
CA ALA A 25 8.48 21.91 -34.42
C ALA A 25 8.34 22.22 -32.95
N VAL A 26 7.84 23.40 -32.58
CA VAL A 26 7.59 23.80 -31.18
C VAL A 26 6.56 22.86 -30.53
N SER A 27 5.48 22.53 -31.22
CA SER A 27 4.44 21.63 -30.71
C SER A 27 4.99 20.23 -30.47
N ILE A 28 5.79 19.70 -31.41
CA ILE A 28 6.42 18.37 -31.21
C ILE A 28 7.37 18.38 -30.00
N THR A 29 8.19 19.43 -29.86
CA THR A 29 9.13 19.55 -28.75
C THR A 29 8.38 19.66 -27.41
N ALA A 30 7.31 20.43 -27.36
CA ALA A 30 6.47 20.55 -26.17
C ALA A 30 5.83 19.20 -25.77
N ASN A 31 5.30 18.46 -26.75
CA ASN A 31 4.72 17.13 -26.49
C ASN A 31 5.77 16.12 -26.03
N LEU A 32 6.97 16.14 -26.59
CA LEU A 32 8.08 15.29 -26.12
C LEU A 32 8.49 15.60 -24.70
N LEU A 33 8.58 16.90 -24.34
CA LEU A 33 8.89 17.33 -22.97
C LEU A 33 7.78 16.93 -21.98
N LEU A 34 6.52 17.09 -22.37
CA LEU A 34 5.38 16.63 -21.55
C LEU A 34 5.39 15.11 -21.37
N SER A 35 5.60 14.36 -22.43
CA SER A 35 5.68 12.89 -22.37
C SER A 35 6.85 12.43 -21.50
N TYR A 36 7.99 13.11 -21.58
CA TYR A 36 9.13 12.85 -20.72
C TYR A 36 8.83 13.14 -19.25
N ARG A 37 8.16 14.27 -18.96
CA ARG A 37 7.70 14.60 -17.60
C ARG A 37 6.71 13.58 -17.06
N ILE A 38 5.67 13.23 -17.83
CA ILE A 38 4.66 12.22 -17.45
C ILE A 38 5.30 10.84 -17.26
N SER A 39 6.30 10.48 -18.08
CA SER A 39 7.04 9.23 -17.91
C SER A 39 7.88 9.20 -16.62
N GLN A 40 8.28 10.36 -16.11
CA GLN A 40 8.97 10.46 -14.80
C GLN A 40 8.00 10.53 -13.61
N GLU A 41 6.77 10.99 -13.85
CA GLU A 41 5.72 11.04 -12.84
C GLU A 41 4.86 9.75 -12.90
N ASN A 42 5.47 8.57 -12.67
CA ASN A 42 4.71 7.35 -12.45
C ASN A 42 4.04 7.41 -11.07
N THR A 43 3.06 8.27 -10.92
CA THR A 43 2.12 8.21 -9.82
C THR A 43 1.12 7.09 -10.14
N GLN A 44 1.45 5.86 -9.78
CA GLN A 44 0.48 4.78 -9.83
C GLN A 44 -0.48 4.97 -8.64
N VAL A 45 -1.66 5.47 -8.92
CA VAL A 45 -2.77 5.45 -7.97
C VAL A 45 -3.26 4.01 -7.90
N VAL A 46 -2.85 3.27 -6.87
CA VAL A 46 -3.42 1.96 -6.58
C VAL A 46 -4.72 2.20 -5.82
N LEU A 47 -5.84 2.13 -6.52
CA LEU A 47 -7.15 2.03 -5.90
C LEU A 47 -7.27 0.65 -5.24
N ILE A 48 -7.09 0.60 -3.91
CA ILE A 48 -7.39 -0.59 -3.13
C ILE A 48 -8.86 -0.49 -2.72
N PRO A 49 -9.74 -1.35 -3.25
CA PRO A 49 -11.15 -1.36 -2.87
C PRO A 49 -11.29 -2.10 -1.54
N SER A 50 -11.18 -1.42 -0.45
CA SER A 50 -11.76 -1.77 0.85
C SER A 50 -11.34 -0.71 1.87
N LYS A 51 -12.25 -0.16 2.58
CA LYS A 51 -12.24 0.61 3.86
C LYS A 51 -10.92 1.25 4.37
N VAL A 52 -9.81 1.11 3.65
CA VAL A 52 -8.56 1.80 3.90
C VAL A 52 -8.71 3.18 3.32
N SER A 53 -8.71 4.17 4.17
CA SER A 53 -8.67 5.59 3.84
C SER A 53 -7.57 5.82 2.78
N ASP A 54 -7.90 6.60 1.74
CA ASP A 54 -7.07 6.90 0.56
C ASP A 54 -5.60 7.13 0.91
N GLY A 55 -4.81 6.07 0.87
CA GLY A 55 -3.36 6.12 1.02
C GLY A 55 -2.71 5.97 -0.36
N MET A 56 -2.07 7.02 -0.84
CA MET A 56 -1.29 6.97 -2.08
C MET A 56 0.12 6.48 -1.79
N VAL A 57 0.56 5.44 -2.52
CA VAL A 57 1.98 5.12 -2.61
C VAL A 57 2.57 6.03 -3.69
N ALA A 58 3.09 7.19 -3.29
CA ALA A 58 3.84 8.07 -4.18
C ALA A 58 5.30 7.62 -4.27
N ARG A 59 5.94 7.86 -5.43
CA ARG A 59 7.40 7.67 -5.55
C ARG A 59 8.11 8.50 -4.48
N GLY A 60 8.78 7.83 -3.55
CA GLY A 60 9.65 8.44 -2.55
C GLY A 60 9.19 8.34 -1.10
N GLY A 61 8.07 7.70 -0.82
CA GLY A 61 7.64 7.42 0.54
C GLY A 61 6.26 6.80 0.58
N ALA A 62 6.12 5.77 1.41
CA ALA A 62 4.82 5.21 1.72
C ALA A 62 4.03 6.21 2.58
N ASP A 63 2.76 6.45 2.24
CA ASP A 63 1.89 7.23 3.11
C ASP A 63 1.78 6.52 4.46
N ILE A 64 2.16 7.23 5.53
CA ILE A 64 2.13 6.72 6.89
C ILE A 64 0.75 6.18 7.27
N ARG A 65 -0.33 6.84 6.84
CA ARG A 65 -1.72 6.42 7.10
C ARG A 65 -2.06 5.11 6.42
N TYR A 66 -1.52 4.88 5.22
CA TYR A 66 -1.72 3.64 4.51
C TYR A 66 -1.04 2.47 5.23
N ILE A 67 0.22 2.63 5.63
CA ILE A 67 0.96 1.59 6.36
C ILE A 67 0.31 1.33 7.72
N GLU A 68 -0.13 2.38 8.41
CA GLU A 68 -0.84 2.26 9.69
C GLU A 68 -2.14 1.47 9.55
N ALA A 69 -2.98 1.80 8.56
CA ALA A 69 -4.21 1.08 8.29
C ALA A 69 -3.94 -0.39 7.93
N LEU A 70 -2.94 -0.65 7.07
CA LEU A 70 -2.53 -2.01 6.71
C LEU A 70 -2.01 -2.79 7.93
N SER A 71 -1.31 -2.10 8.84
CA SER A 71 -0.82 -2.69 10.10
C SER A 71 -1.96 -3.08 11.02
N LEU A 72 -2.96 -2.22 11.17
CA LEU A 72 -4.14 -2.51 11.98
C LEU A 72 -4.97 -3.65 11.38
N ASP A 73 -5.14 -3.68 10.06
CA ASP A 73 -5.81 -4.79 9.37
C ASP A 73 -5.09 -6.12 9.62
N ALA A 74 -3.75 -6.11 9.53
CA ALA A 74 -2.93 -7.28 9.83
C ALA A 74 -3.08 -7.75 11.28
N VAL A 75 -3.01 -6.80 12.23
CA VAL A 75 -3.12 -7.08 13.66
C VAL A 75 -4.51 -7.65 14.00
N TYR A 76 -5.57 -7.06 13.46
CA TYR A 76 -6.92 -7.56 13.69
C TYR A 76 -7.15 -8.92 13.04
N ALA A 77 -6.63 -9.14 11.84
CA ALA A 77 -6.75 -10.44 11.17
C ALA A 77 -6.08 -11.58 11.95
N MET A 78 -4.93 -11.32 12.58
CA MET A 78 -4.16 -12.35 13.27
C MET A 78 -4.49 -12.49 14.77
N TYR A 79 -4.89 -11.40 15.43
CA TYR A 79 -5.04 -11.40 16.91
C TYR A 79 -6.44 -11.05 17.40
N THR A 80 -7.38 -10.74 16.50
CA THR A 80 -8.81 -10.62 16.84
C THR A 80 -9.56 -11.73 16.13
N VAL A 81 -9.43 -12.94 16.63
CA VAL A 81 -9.86 -14.17 15.98
C VAL A 81 -10.73 -14.99 16.89
N SER A 82 -11.76 -15.58 16.33
CA SER A 82 -12.65 -16.54 16.98
C SER A 82 -12.81 -17.79 16.07
N PRO A 83 -13.32 -18.91 16.57
CA PRO A 83 -13.55 -20.10 15.73
C PRO A 83 -14.37 -19.82 14.47
N GLY A 84 -15.27 -18.82 14.51
CA GLY A 84 -16.09 -18.42 13.36
C GLY A 84 -15.39 -17.50 12.36
N THR A 85 -14.31 -16.83 12.75
CA THR A 85 -13.61 -15.83 11.92
C THR A 85 -12.25 -16.29 11.39
N ILE A 86 -11.80 -17.50 11.73
CA ILE A 86 -10.50 -18.07 11.30
C ILE A 86 -10.31 -17.95 9.78
N ARG A 87 -11.32 -18.35 9.00
CA ARG A 87 -11.20 -18.30 7.54
C ARG A 87 -11.00 -16.88 7.03
N TYR A 88 -11.76 -15.94 7.56
CA TYR A 88 -11.63 -14.52 7.18
C TYR A 88 -10.23 -13.97 7.50
N GLY A 89 -9.71 -14.24 8.69
CA GLY A 89 -8.37 -13.78 9.09
C GLY A 89 -7.28 -14.39 8.18
N ARG A 90 -7.41 -15.66 7.79
CA ARG A 90 -6.50 -16.30 6.84
C ARG A 90 -6.53 -15.64 5.46
N ASP A 91 -7.73 -15.39 4.92
CA ASP A 91 -7.91 -14.75 3.62
C ASP A 91 -7.33 -13.31 3.61
N VAL A 92 -7.46 -12.58 4.72
CA VAL A 92 -6.83 -11.24 4.89
C VAL A 92 -5.31 -11.36 4.91
N THR A 93 -4.77 -12.27 5.74
CA THR A 93 -3.31 -12.49 5.86
C THR A 93 -2.70 -12.85 4.51
N GLU A 94 -3.34 -13.75 3.75
CA GLU A 94 -2.89 -14.13 2.41
C GLU A 94 -2.82 -12.93 1.45
N ARG A 95 -3.82 -12.07 1.49
CA ARG A 95 -3.93 -10.90 0.61
C ARG A 95 -2.89 -9.83 0.90
N ILE A 96 -2.56 -9.58 2.17
CA ILE A 96 -1.62 -8.53 2.58
C ILE A 96 -0.16 -9.00 2.60
N ALA A 97 0.09 -10.30 2.61
CA ALA A 97 1.43 -10.88 2.68
C ALA A 97 2.25 -10.62 1.41
N ALA A 98 3.55 -10.35 1.58
CA ALA A 98 4.51 -10.32 0.50
C ALA A 98 4.65 -11.73 -0.11
N ALA A 99 4.81 -11.82 -1.43
CA ALA A 99 4.82 -13.09 -2.15
C ALA A 99 5.87 -14.08 -1.59
N GLN A 100 7.07 -13.56 -1.30
CA GLN A 100 8.18 -14.36 -0.76
C GLN A 100 7.96 -14.86 0.67
N ASP A 101 7.16 -14.17 1.48
CA ASP A 101 6.95 -14.45 2.91
C ASP A 101 5.56 -15.04 3.20
N ARG A 102 4.71 -15.16 2.17
CA ARG A 102 3.32 -15.58 2.30
C ARG A 102 3.17 -16.93 2.99
N ALA A 103 3.92 -17.91 2.56
CA ALA A 103 3.85 -19.26 3.14
C ALA A 103 4.13 -19.20 4.64
N ARG A 104 5.20 -18.56 5.07
CA ARG A 104 5.57 -18.43 6.47
C ARG A 104 4.53 -17.69 7.32
N LEU A 105 3.93 -16.63 6.77
CA LEU A 105 2.88 -15.87 7.46
C LEU A 105 1.60 -16.71 7.60
N LEU A 106 1.26 -17.47 6.58
CA LEU A 106 0.10 -18.37 6.64
C LEU A 106 0.32 -19.55 7.59
N ASP A 107 1.51 -20.15 7.60
CA ASP A 107 1.87 -21.19 8.57
C ASP A 107 1.74 -20.66 10.00
N SER A 108 2.29 -19.48 10.28
CA SER A 108 2.16 -18.84 11.59
C SER A 108 0.70 -18.52 11.96
N TYR A 109 -0.12 -18.15 10.99
CA TYR A 109 -1.56 -17.94 11.19
C TYR A 109 -2.28 -19.26 11.48
N ASP A 110 -1.98 -20.31 10.71
CA ASP A 110 -2.62 -21.61 10.84
C ASP A 110 -2.32 -22.25 12.21
N ASP A 111 -1.12 -22.03 12.78
CA ASP A 111 -0.76 -22.43 14.17
C ASP A 111 -1.66 -21.72 15.20
N ILE A 112 -1.86 -20.41 15.07
CA ILE A 112 -2.78 -19.65 15.94
C ILE A 112 -4.22 -20.13 15.77
N ALA A 113 -4.65 -20.37 14.55
CA ALA A 113 -6.00 -20.81 14.22
C ALA A 113 -6.30 -22.22 14.77
N GLU A 114 -5.30 -23.11 14.77
CA GLU A 114 -5.42 -24.44 15.35
C GLU A 114 -5.61 -24.36 16.88
N ASP A 115 -4.81 -23.56 17.56
CA ASP A 115 -4.93 -23.35 19.02
C ASP A 115 -6.31 -22.78 19.39
N ILE A 116 -6.79 -21.79 18.64
CA ILE A 116 -8.13 -21.18 18.80
C ILE A 116 -9.22 -22.24 18.64
N ARG A 117 -9.11 -23.09 17.60
CA ARG A 117 -10.10 -24.14 17.32
C ARG A 117 -10.09 -25.23 18.38
N LEU A 118 -8.92 -25.71 18.78
CA LEU A 118 -8.78 -26.80 19.75
C LEU A 118 -9.24 -26.38 21.15
N ARG A 119 -8.90 -25.19 21.56
CA ARG A 119 -9.25 -24.66 22.89
C ARG A 119 -10.60 -23.98 22.93
N ARG A 120 -11.25 -23.76 21.78
CA ARG A 120 -12.51 -23.01 21.65
C ARG A 120 -12.44 -21.61 22.29
N ILE A 121 -11.30 -20.97 22.17
CA ILE A 121 -11.09 -19.62 22.68
C ILE A 121 -11.32 -18.59 21.58
N SER A 122 -11.48 -17.34 22.00
CA SER A 122 -11.48 -16.18 21.12
C SER A 122 -10.44 -15.18 21.64
N THR A 123 -9.76 -14.50 20.74
CA THR A 123 -8.80 -13.47 21.09
C THR A 123 -9.28 -12.12 20.58
N VAL A 124 -8.99 -11.06 21.32
CA VAL A 124 -9.28 -9.68 20.93
C VAL A 124 -8.07 -8.83 21.27
N PHE A 125 -7.47 -8.23 20.26
CA PHE A 125 -6.40 -7.27 20.44
C PHE A 125 -6.97 -5.86 20.45
N ARG A 126 -6.59 -5.05 21.44
CA ARG A 126 -6.98 -3.65 21.59
C ARG A 126 -5.72 -2.80 21.47
N PRO A 127 -5.49 -2.13 20.34
CA PRO A 127 -4.33 -1.27 20.15
C PRO A 127 -4.47 -0.03 21.03
N GLU A 128 -3.36 0.35 21.70
CA GLU A 128 -3.27 1.52 22.57
C GLU A 128 -2.30 2.56 22.01
N LYS A 129 -1.20 2.10 21.38
CA LYS A 129 -0.15 2.95 20.86
C LYS A 129 0.40 2.40 19.56
N ILE A 130 0.68 3.29 18.62
CA ILE A 130 1.30 2.95 17.34
C ILE A 130 2.56 3.79 17.18
N GLU A 131 3.69 3.16 16.90
CA GLU A 131 4.96 3.80 16.62
C GLU A 131 5.42 3.45 15.21
N HIS A 132 6.00 4.44 14.51
CA HIS A 132 6.38 4.31 13.13
C HIS A 132 7.89 4.43 12.95
N ASN A 133 8.48 3.51 12.19
CA ASN A 133 9.85 3.60 11.71
C ASN A 133 9.84 3.45 10.18
N LEU A 134 9.54 4.55 9.51
CA LEU A 134 9.37 4.56 8.04
C LEU A 134 10.67 4.25 7.30
N SER A 135 11.84 4.58 7.85
CA SER A 135 13.12 4.28 7.21
C SER A 135 13.39 2.77 7.09
N ARG A 136 12.73 1.95 7.93
CA ARG A 136 12.81 0.49 7.92
C ARG A 136 11.51 -0.16 7.47
N LEU A 137 10.50 0.63 7.12
CA LEU A 137 9.12 0.16 6.85
C LEU A 137 8.61 -0.74 7.98
N GLN A 138 8.78 -0.28 9.23
CA GLN A 138 8.37 -1.00 10.42
C GLN A 138 7.33 -0.20 11.20
N ILE A 139 6.32 -0.89 11.68
CA ILE A 139 5.31 -0.37 12.59
C ILE A 139 5.30 -1.22 13.83
N THR A 140 5.28 -0.57 14.98
CA THR A 140 5.11 -1.22 16.27
C THR A 140 3.75 -0.86 16.83
N VAL A 141 2.93 -1.85 17.12
CA VAL A 141 1.61 -1.68 17.71
C VAL A 141 1.66 -2.26 19.13
N GLU A 142 1.50 -1.42 20.14
CA GLU A 142 1.35 -1.83 21.51
C GLU A 142 -0.13 -1.84 21.91
N GLY A 143 -0.51 -2.78 22.73
CA GLY A 143 -1.88 -2.91 23.18
C GLY A 143 -2.10 -4.11 24.08
N THR A 144 -3.34 -4.41 24.30
CA THR A 144 -3.79 -5.47 25.19
C THR A 144 -4.41 -6.62 24.39
N LEU A 145 -3.89 -7.82 24.60
CA LEU A 145 -4.44 -9.06 24.05
C LEU A 145 -5.29 -9.75 25.13
N ALA A 146 -6.61 -9.70 24.95
CA ALA A 146 -7.56 -10.41 25.78
C ALA A 146 -7.93 -11.76 25.14
N THR A 147 -7.96 -12.82 25.96
CA THR A 147 -8.40 -14.16 25.56
C THR A 147 -9.67 -14.51 26.32
N TYR A 148 -10.64 -15.00 25.57
CA TYR A 148 -11.95 -15.40 26.09
C TYR A 148 -12.20 -16.90 25.89
N LEU A 149 -12.74 -17.55 26.91
CA LEU A 149 -13.36 -18.86 26.79
C LEU A 149 -14.87 -18.66 26.88
N ASP A 150 -15.56 -18.89 25.77
CA ASP A 150 -16.95 -18.45 25.57
C ASP A 150 -17.09 -16.94 25.82
N THR A 151 -17.72 -16.53 26.90
CA THR A 151 -17.96 -15.13 27.29
C THR A 151 -17.05 -14.65 28.44
N THR A 152 -16.24 -15.54 29.01
CA THR A 152 -15.39 -15.24 30.18
C THR A 152 -13.99 -14.87 29.72
N GLU A 153 -13.50 -13.71 30.15
CA GLU A 153 -12.13 -13.32 29.94
C GLU A 153 -11.23 -14.16 30.86
N VAL A 154 -10.33 -14.94 30.25
CA VAL A 154 -9.43 -15.84 30.96
C VAL A 154 -7.98 -15.33 31.03
N SER A 155 -7.64 -14.39 30.15
CA SER A 155 -6.32 -13.77 30.13
C SER A 155 -6.41 -12.37 29.52
N ASN A 156 -5.58 -11.46 30.04
CA ASN A 156 -5.48 -10.10 29.55
C ASN A 156 -4.02 -9.64 29.74
N THR A 157 -3.28 -9.56 28.65
CA THR A 157 -1.84 -9.30 28.71
C THR A 157 -1.43 -8.19 27.77
N ARG A 158 -0.52 -7.32 28.21
CA ARG A 158 0.06 -6.30 27.34
C ARG A 158 1.03 -6.96 26.38
N ARG A 159 0.89 -6.61 25.11
CA ARG A 159 1.70 -7.16 24.03
C ARG A 159 2.16 -6.06 23.10
N ARG A 160 3.32 -6.29 22.49
CA ARG A 160 3.87 -5.46 21.43
C ARG A 160 3.94 -6.32 20.18
N ILE A 161 3.42 -5.78 19.08
CA ILE A 161 3.44 -6.42 17.77
C ILE A 161 4.33 -5.59 16.87
N LEU A 162 5.42 -6.17 16.38
CA LEU A 162 6.31 -5.58 15.41
C LEU A 162 5.94 -6.09 14.02
N LEU A 163 5.55 -5.18 13.14
CA LEU A 163 5.26 -5.47 11.74
C LEU A 163 6.37 -4.90 10.87
N THR A 164 6.86 -5.70 9.95
CA THR A 164 7.84 -5.27 8.95
C THR A 164 7.22 -5.42 7.57
N PHE A 165 7.32 -4.36 6.79
CA PHE A 165 6.79 -4.30 5.43
C PHE A 165 7.90 -4.24 4.42
N VAL A 166 7.60 -4.63 3.18
CA VAL A 166 8.49 -4.53 2.02
C VAL A 166 7.73 -3.90 0.85
N GLU A 167 8.47 -3.22 0.00
CA GLU A 167 7.93 -2.73 -1.26
C GLU A 167 7.95 -3.87 -2.28
N GLU A 168 6.78 -4.16 -2.85
CA GLU A 168 6.61 -5.17 -3.89
C GLU A 168 5.89 -4.53 -5.09
N GLY A 169 6.67 -4.20 -6.11
CA GLY A 169 6.17 -3.40 -7.24
C GLY A 169 5.75 -2.01 -6.81
N SER A 170 4.47 -1.69 -6.96
CA SER A 170 3.87 -0.42 -6.54
C SER A 170 3.11 -0.51 -5.21
N SER A 171 3.22 -1.62 -4.51
CA SER A 171 2.48 -1.90 -3.27
C SER A 171 3.42 -2.11 -2.10
N ILE A 172 2.90 -1.85 -0.89
CA ILE A 172 3.55 -2.26 0.34
C ILE A 172 2.88 -3.53 0.83
N ARG A 173 3.69 -4.53 1.20
CA ARG A 173 3.23 -5.84 1.63
C ARG A 173 3.83 -6.20 2.98
N LEU A 174 3.09 -6.96 3.77
CA LEU A 174 3.57 -7.49 5.04
C LEU A 174 4.59 -8.59 4.79
N SER A 175 5.81 -8.39 5.31
CA SER A 175 6.88 -9.40 5.25
C SER A 175 6.96 -10.21 6.55
N ARG A 176 6.84 -9.55 7.71
CA ARG A 176 7.02 -10.20 9.00
C ARG A 176 6.09 -9.59 10.05
N MET A 177 5.60 -10.44 10.94
CA MET A 177 4.90 -10.03 12.15
C MET A 177 5.44 -10.82 13.34
N GLU A 178 5.78 -10.11 14.41
CA GLU A 178 6.34 -10.70 15.63
C GLU A 178 5.58 -10.20 16.86
N LEU A 179 5.12 -11.13 17.68
CA LEU A 179 4.48 -10.84 18.96
C LEU A 179 5.53 -10.88 20.06
N GLN A 180 5.66 -9.81 20.83
CA GLN A 180 6.60 -9.68 21.93
C GLN A 180 5.84 -9.41 23.24
N GLU A 181 6.32 -10.01 24.33
CA GLU A 181 5.83 -9.68 25.66
C GLU A 181 6.46 -8.37 26.14
N ILE A 182 5.63 -7.50 26.67
CA ILE A 182 6.13 -6.34 27.41
C ILE A 182 6.33 -6.81 28.84
N LYS A 183 7.59 -7.02 29.24
CA LYS A 183 7.91 -7.22 30.65
C LYS A 183 7.78 -5.86 31.33
N GLU A 184 6.91 -5.79 32.33
CA GLU A 184 6.83 -4.65 33.27
C GLU A 184 8.09 -4.55 34.13
#